data_501c50ad57e442020cb1d0bb1b38d607
#
_entry.id   501c50ad57e442020cb1d0bb1b38d607
#
_cell.length_a   1.000
_cell.length_b   1.000
_cell.length_c   1.000
_cell.angle_alpha   90.00
_cell.angle_beta   90.00
_cell.angle_gamma   90.00
#
_symmetry.space_group_name_H-M   'P 1'
#
loop_
_entity.id
_entity.type
_entity.pdbx_description
1 polymer ?
#
loop_
_entity_poly.entity_id
_entity_poly.type
_entity_poly.pdbx_seq_one_letter_code
_entity_poly.pdbx_strand_id
1 'polypeptide(L)'
;IIIIKDEQTFTFEESYTQMDYEEFLVSHDLVSDYYKPLDEWENLSINYTSGTTGNPKGVVYHHRGAYLNAMGNALEWDMKMHPTYLWTLPMFHCNGWCFPWTIAMRAGTNICLRKVTGENIYKKISSHGVEYLCGAPTVLSFIINTDEDHVKKFASRVKLMTAAAPPPAKILEQIEKIGFDVTHVYGLTEVYGPAVICKWKDDWNDLGSSEKANLKSRQGVSYLVQE
;
A
#
# COMPACT_ATOMS: atom_id res chain seq x y z
N ILE A 1 15.87 -16.76 17.11
CA ILE A 1 15.50 -15.46 16.52
C ILE A 1 16.42 -15.20 15.33
N ILE A 2 15.86 -14.85 14.18
CA ILE A 2 16.62 -14.45 12.98
C ILE A 2 16.66 -12.92 12.96
N ILE A 3 17.86 -12.36 12.87
CA ILE A 3 18.08 -10.91 12.89
C ILE A 3 18.56 -10.44 11.52
N ILE A 4 17.83 -9.50 10.94
CA ILE A 4 18.27 -8.76 9.77
C ILE A 4 19.14 -7.59 10.27
N LYS A 5 20.46 -7.70 10.10
CA LYS A 5 21.36 -6.60 10.46
C LYS A 5 21.23 -5.46 9.46
N ASP A 6 21.13 -4.26 10.00
CA ASP A 6 21.08 -3.03 9.21
C ASP A 6 21.96 -1.99 9.92
N GLU A 7 22.70 -1.19 9.20
CA GLU A 7 23.60 -0.16 9.73
C GLU A 7 22.94 0.83 10.70
N GLN A 8 21.61 0.90 10.68
CA GLN A 8 20.79 1.76 11.54
C GLN A 8 20.03 1.02 12.64
N THR A 9 20.22 -0.30 12.80
CA THR A 9 19.55 -1.08 13.83
C THR A 9 20.20 -0.89 15.19
N PHE A 10 19.35 -0.74 16.22
CA PHE A 10 19.77 -0.74 17.62
C PHE A 10 20.39 -2.10 17.96
N THR A 11 21.42 -2.09 18.77
CA THR A 11 22.00 -3.29 19.40
C THR A 11 20.95 -3.89 20.32
N PHE A 12 20.47 -5.11 20.00
CA PHE A 12 19.66 -5.89 20.91
C PHE A 12 20.55 -6.47 22.01
N GLU A 13 20.03 -6.50 23.25
CA GLU A 13 20.71 -7.19 24.35
C GLU A 13 20.81 -8.69 24.01
N GLU A 14 21.97 -9.30 24.25
CA GLU A 14 22.38 -10.63 23.83
C GLU A 14 21.69 -11.79 24.58
N SER A 15 20.43 -11.66 25.00
CA SER A 15 19.76 -12.65 25.85
C SER A 15 19.16 -13.86 25.12
N TYR A 16 19.20 -13.93 23.81
CA TYR A 16 18.59 -15.02 23.03
C TYR A 16 19.57 -15.57 21.97
N THR A 17 19.44 -16.88 21.68
CA THR A 17 20.13 -17.49 20.54
C THR A 17 19.69 -16.77 19.26
N GLN A 18 20.63 -16.08 18.64
CA GLN A 18 20.39 -15.24 17.46
C GLN A 18 21.14 -15.83 16.28
N MET A 19 20.50 -15.80 15.12
CA MET A 19 21.09 -16.17 13.84
C MET A 19 20.99 -14.97 12.92
N ASP A 20 22.07 -14.65 12.21
CA ASP A 20 22.05 -13.63 11.17
C ASP A 20 21.19 -14.07 9.99
N TYR A 21 20.43 -13.14 9.39
CA TYR A 21 19.53 -13.46 8.28
C TYR A 21 20.30 -13.97 7.05
N GLU A 22 21.44 -13.37 6.73
CA GLU A 22 22.26 -13.79 5.59
C GLU A 22 22.89 -15.18 5.82
N GLU A 23 23.35 -15.45 7.05
CA GLU A 23 23.83 -16.79 7.45
C GLU A 23 22.70 -17.81 7.37
N PHE A 24 21.46 -17.44 7.78
CA PHE A 24 20.30 -18.31 7.67
C PHE A 24 20.02 -18.66 6.20
N LEU A 25 20.05 -17.70 5.30
CA LEU A 25 19.82 -17.93 3.87
C LEU A 25 20.84 -18.86 3.25
N VAL A 26 22.14 -18.68 3.59
CA VAL A 26 23.24 -19.49 3.04
C VAL A 26 23.24 -20.91 3.61
N SER A 27 22.72 -21.10 4.83
CA SER A 27 22.69 -22.41 5.52
C SER A 27 21.64 -23.38 4.99
N HIS A 28 20.79 -22.97 4.05
CA HIS A 28 19.68 -23.77 3.53
C HIS A 28 19.81 -23.94 2.01
N ASP A 29 19.48 -25.13 1.53
CA ASP A 29 19.39 -25.41 0.11
C ASP A 29 18.21 -24.64 -0.52
N LEU A 30 18.37 -24.29 -1.79
CA LEU A 30 17.26 -23.69 -2.55
C LEU A 30 16.10 -24.67 -2.63
N VAL A 31 14.93 -24.24 -2.18
CA VAL A 31 13.71 -25.03 -2.33
C VAL A 31 13.35 -25.02 -3.81
N SER A 32 13.43 -26.18 -4.47
CA SER A 32 13.11 -26.35 -5.89
C SER A 32 11.60 -26.43 -6.16
N ASP A 33 10.83 -26.82 -5.15
CA ASP A 33 9.41 -27.04 -5.30
C ASP A 33 8.61 -25.88 -4.69
N TYR A 34 7.77 -25.24 -5.52
CA TYR A 34 6.85 -24.23 -5.03
C TYR A 34 5.76 -24.89 -4.20
N TYR A 35 5.57 -24.41 -2.98
CA TYR A 35 4.41 -24.76 -2.18
C TYR A 35 3.14 -24.32 -2.93
N LYS A 36 2.24 -25.28 -3.15
CA LYS A 36 0.89 -25.00 -3.65
C LYS A 36 -0.09 -25.36 -2.56
N PRO A 37 -0.95 -24.42 -2.11
CA PRO A 37 -2.00 -24.76 -1.17
C PRO A 37 -2.87 -25.88 -1.74
N LEU A 38 -3.20 -26.89 -0.95
CA LEU A 38 -4.09 -27.97 -1.34
C LEU A 38 -5.54 -27.50 -1.36
N ASP A 39 -5.85 -26.55 -0.51
CA ASP A 39 -7.16 -25.92 -0.41
C ASP A 39 -6.99 -24.38 -0.43
N GLU A 40 -7.76 -23.69 -1.25
CA GLU A 40 -7.75 -22.21 -1.31
C GLU A 40 -8.23 -21.53 -0.03
N TRP A 41 -8.86 -22.28 0.89
CA TRP A 41 -9.28 -21.84 2.21
C TRP A 41 -8.22 -22.02 3.29
N GLU A 42 -7.06 -22.58 2.95
CA GLU A 42 -5.93 -22.64 3.89
C GLU A 42 -5.51 -21.24 4.34
N ASN A 43 -5.06 -21.18 5.59
CA ASN A 43 -4.64 -19.95 6.23
C ASN A 43 -3.34 -19.43 5.59
N LEU A 44 -3.35 -18.17 5.15
CA LEU A 44 -2.20 -17.48 4.57
C LEU A 44 -1.46 -16.65 5.62
N SER A 45 -2.20 -15.88 6.42
CA SER A 45 -1.63 -14.98 7.43
C SER A 45 -2.64 -14.62 8.51
N ILE A 46 -2.12 -14.10 9.64
CA ILE A 46 -2.93 -13.56 10.74
C ILE A 46 -2.58 -12.10 10.94
N ASN A 47 -3.59 -11.24 10.89
CA ASN A 47 -3.45 -9.80 11.10
C ASN A 47 -4.18 -9.40 12.39
N TYR A 48 -3.47 -8.86 13.36
CA TYR A 48 -4.09 -8.41 14.60
C TYR A 48 -4.67 -7.00 14.47
N THR A 49 -5.92 -6.83 14.93
CA THR A 49 -6.55 -5.52 15.08
C THR A 49 -6.48 -5.07 16.54
N SER A 50 -6.32 -3.76 16.75
CA SER A 50 -6.23 -3.19 18.11
C SER A 50 -7.51 -3.35 18.94
N GLY A 51 -8.64 -3.65 18.30
CA GLY A 51 -9.95 -3.78 18.95
C GLY A 51 -10.39 -2.46 19.62
N THR A 52 -11.54 -1.93 19.28
CA THR A 52 -12.09 -0.71 19.93
C THR A 52 -12.77 -1.01 21.27
N THR A 53 -13.09 -2.26 21.55
CA THR A 53 -13.95 -2.68 22.69
C THR A 53 -13.42 -3.88 23.48
N GLY A 54 -12.16 -4.27 23.30
CA GLY A 54 -11.65 -5.47 23.99
C GLY A 54 -10.22 -5.85 23.60
N ASN A 55 -9.88 -7.10 23.84
CA ASN A 55 -8.57 -7.65 23.49
C ASN A 55 -8.34 -7.64 21.98
N PRO A 56 -7.07 -7.50 21.50
CA PRO A 56 -6.74 -7.61 20.09
C PRO A 56 -7.27 -8.92 19.49
N LYS A 57 -7.82 -8.83 18.26
CA LYS A 57 -8.35 -9.98 17.54
C LYS A 57 -7.43 -10.33 16.39
N GLY A 58 -7.12 -11.61 16.23
CA GLY A 58 -6.39 -12.14 15.09
C GLY A 58 -7.35 -12.42 13.93
N VAL A 59 -7.26 -11.61 12.88
CA VAL A 59 -8.00 -11.83 11.63
C VAL A 59 -7.19 -12.75 10.75
N VAL A 60 -7.76 -13.90 10.41
CA VAL A 60 -7.11 -14.91 9.57
C VAL A 60 -7.44 -14.68 8.12
N TYR A 61 -6.40 -14.51 7.31
CA TYR A 61 -6.53 -14.46 5.86
C TYR A 61 -6.35 -15.86 5.27
N HIS A 62 -7.12 -16.18 4.24
CA HIS A 62 -6.97 -17.38 3.44
C HIS A 62 -6.56 -17.03 2.00
N HIS A 63 -5.99 -18.00 1.29
CA HIS A 63 -5.44 -17.80 -0.07
C HIS A 63 -6.47 -17.22 -1.04
N ARG A 64 -7.72 -17.76 -1.05
CA ARG A 64 -8.80 -17.27 -1.90
C ARG A 64 -9.09 -15.78 -1.70
N GLY A 65 -9.25 -15.33 -0.44
CA GLY A 65 -9.59 -13.93 -0.14
C GLY A 65 -8.48 -12.97 -0.55
N ALA A 66 -7.23 -13.32 -0.26
CA ALA A 66 -6.08 -12.52 -0.66
C ALA A 66 -5.93 -12.44 -2.19
N TYR A 67 -6.16 -13.55 -2.89
CA TYR A 67 -6.14 -13.60 -4.36
C TYR A 67 -7.23 -12.72 -4.98
N LEU A 68 -8.47 -12.85 -4.51
CA LEU A 68 -9.60 -12.05 -5.02
C LEU A 68 -9.40 -10.55 -4.75
N ASN A 69 -8.97 -10.17 -3.53
CA ASN A 69 -8.72 -8.77 -3.23
C ASN A 69 -7.55 -8.20 -4.05
N ALA A 70 -6.48 -8.99 -4.28
CA ALA A 70 -5.38 -8.60 -5.15
C ALA A 70 -5.83 -8.36 -6.60
N MET A 71 -6.72 -9.21 -7.12
CA MET A 71 -7.34 -9.00 -8.44
C MET A 71 -8.22 -7.74 -8.44
N GLY A 72 -9.03 -7.56 -7.39
CA GLY A 72 -9.88 -6.37 -7.21
C GLY A 72 -9.05 -5.08 -7.27
N ASN A 73 -7.95 -5.01 -6.52
CA ASN A 73 -7.04 -3.87 -6.56
C ASN A 73 -6.54 -3.55 -7.97
N ALA A 74 -6.12 -4.57 -8.72
CA ALA A 74 -5.60 -4.37 -10.07
C ALA A 74 -6.69 -3.89 -11.04
N LEU A 75 -7.88 -4.47 -10.97
CA LEU A 75 -9.00 -4.15 -11.85
C LEU A 75 -9.60 -2.78 -11.54
N GLU A 76 -9.89 -2.53 -10.26
CA GLU A 76 -10.57 -1.30 -9.84
C GLU A 76 -9.68 -0.06 -9.96
N TRP A 77 -8.37 -0.23 -9.83
CA TRP A 77 -7.41 0.89 -9.95
C TRP A 77 -6.80 1.01 -11.35
N ASP A 78 -7.26 0.22 -12.32
CA ASP A 78 -6.71 0.16 -13.67
C ASP A 78 -5.17 0.06 -13.65
N MET A 79 -4.66 -0.88 -12.86
CA MET A 79 -3.22 -1.06 -12.71
C MET A 79 -2.66 -1.75 -13.95
N LYS A 80 -1.78 -1.07 -14.66
CA LYS A 80 -1.13 -1.62 -15.85
C LYS A 80 -0.20 -2.81 -15.53
N MET A 81 0.26 -3.52 -16.55
CA MET A 81 1.35 -4.49 -16.42
C MET A 81 2.66 -3.76 -16.12
N HIS A 82 3.54 -4.42 -15.36
CA HIS A 82 4.84 -3.93 -14.96
C HIS A 82 4.80 -2.57 -14.24
N PRO A 83 3.90 -2.38 -13.24
CA PRO A 83 3.83 -1.13 -12.51
C PRO A 83 5.07 -0.92 -11.64
N THR A 84 5.50 0.31 -11.47
CA THR A 84 6.48 0.69 -10.45
C THR A 84 5.74 1.24 -9.24
N TYR A 85 5.78 0.49 -8.15
CA TYR A 85 5.04 0.79 -6.92
C TYR A 85 5.98 1.20 -5.78
N LEU A 86 5.67 2.32 -5.11
CA LEU A 86 6.42 2.83 -3.96
C LEU A 86 5.72 2.44 -2.65
N TRP A 87 6.43 1.75 -1.77
CA TRP A 87 5.96 1.35 -0.46
C TRP A 87 6.04 2.48 0.55
N THR A 88 4.95 3.23 0.68
CA THR A 88 4.69 4.20 1.75
C THR A 88 3.72 3.65 2.79
N LEU A 89 3.01 2.58 2.43
CA LEU A 89 2.13 1.82 3.32
C LEU A 89 2.96 0.72 4.03
N PRO A 90 2.80 0.50 5.35
CA PRO A 90 3.44 -0.62 6.03
C PRO A 90 2.95 -1.96 5.48
N MET A 91 3.89 -2.83 5.06
CA MET A 91 3.54 -4.12 4.46
C MET A 91 2.81 -5.07 5.42
N PHE A 92 3.03 -4.93 6.73
CA PHE A 92 2.37 -5.75 7.74
C PHE A 92 0.90 -5.35 7.98
N HIS A 93 0.52 -4.10 7.73
CA HIS A 93 -0.83 -3.62 7.98
C HIS A 93 -1.79 -4.15 6.91
N CYS A 94 -2.75 -4.99 7.31
CA CYS A 94 -3.63 -5.73 6.40
C CYS A 94 -2.83 -6.41 5.26
N ASN A 95 -1.68 -6.97 5.59
CA ASN A 95 -0.67 -7.45 4.62
C ASN A 95 -0.48 -6.49 3.43
N GLY A 96 -0.24 -5.21 3.79
CA GLY A 96 -0.02 -4.15 2.79
C GLY A 96 -1.21 -3.95 1.83
N TRP A 97 -2.45 -4.12 2.33
CA TRP A 97 -3.69 -4.02 1.54
C TRP A 97 -3.73 -4.96 0.34
N CYS A 98 -3.14 -6.14 0.46
CA CYS A 98 -2.96 -7.14 -0.61
C CYS A 98 -2.08 -6.68 -1.79
N PHE A 99 -1.44 -5.51 -1.72
CA PHE A 99 -0.57 -5.03 -2.80
C PHE A 99 0.68 -5.89 -3.04
N PRO A 100 1.29 -6.61 -2.06
CA PRO A 100 2.37 -7.53 -2.39
C PRO A 100 1.97 -8.54 -3.47
N TRP A 101 0.77 -9.10 -3.37
CA TRP A 101 0.23 -10.06 -4.33
C TRP A 101 -0.26 -9.36 -5.60
N THR A 102 -0.87 -8.17 -5.49
CA THR A 102 -1.30 -7.37 -6.64
C THR A 102 -0.12 -7.02 -7.56
N ILE A 103 0.99 -6.54 -7.00
CA ILE A 103 2.17 -6.13 -7.75
C ILE A 103 2.86 -7.35 -8.37
N ALA A 104 2.97 -8.46 -7.61
CA ALA A 104 3.50 -9.72 -8.12
C ALA A 104 2.69 -10.24 -9.31
N MET A 105 1.36 -10.26 -9.21
CA MET A 105 0.44 -10.65 -10.28
C MET A 105 0.59 -9.79 -11.55
N ARG A 106 0.94 -8.50 -11.39
CA ARG A 106 1.17 -7.58 -12.50
C ARG A 106 2.62 -7.55 -12.97
N ALA A 107 3.49 -8.44 -12.45
CA ALA A 107 4.93 -8.48 -12.71
C ALA A 107 5.59 -7.10 -12.51
N GLY A 108 5.21 -6.42 -11.44
CA GLY A 108 5.63 -5.05 -11.12
C GLY A 108 6.91 -4.97 -10.32
N THR A 109 7.42 -3.75 -10.19
CA THR A 109 8.62 -3.42 -9.41
C THR A 109 8.24 -2.79 -8.08
N ASN A 110 8.79 -3.32 -6.99
CA ASN A 110 8.61 -2.79 -5.64
C ASN A 110 9.77 -1.86 -5.29
N ILE A 111 9.48 -0.60 -4.96
CA ILE A 111 10.42 0.37 -4.43
C ILE A 111 10.14 0.55 -2.94
N CYS A 112 11.08 0.13 -2.10
CA CYS A 112 10.93 0.23 -0.64
C CYS A 112 11.55 1.52 -0.10
N LEU A 113 10.92 2.06 0.96
CA LEU A 113 11.43 3.19 1.73
C LEU A 113 11.84 2.74 3.12
N ARG A 114 13.05 3.10 3.53
CA ARG A 114 13.48 2.92 4.91
C ARG A 114 12.74 3.84 5.87
N LYS A 115 12.50 5.08 5.44
CA LYS A 115 11.77 6.09 6.19
C LYS A 115 10.83 6.83 5.26
N VAL A 116 9.56 6.89 5.63
CA VAL A 116 8.53 7.61 4.89
C VAL A 116 8.59 9.09 5.25
N THR A 117 9.14 9.89 4.35
CA THR A 117 9.20 11.35 4.41
C THR A 117 8.86 11.92 3.04
N GLY A 118 8.40 13.17 2.97
CA GLY A 118 8.11 13.81 1.69
C GLY A 118 9.34 13.85 0.78
N GLU A 119 10.51 14.24 1.28
CA GLU A 119 11.78 14.22 0.55
C GLU A 119 12.07 12.85 -0.10
N ASN A 120 11.98 11.77 0.68
CA ASN A 120 12.24 10.42 0.18
C ASN A 120 11.21 10.00 -0.87
N ILE A 121 9.95 10.39 -0.70
CA ILE A 121 8.89 10.12 -1.68
C ILE A 121 9.21 10.82 -3.00
N TYR A 122 9.47 12.13 -3.01
CA TYR A 122 9.83 12.86 -4.21
C TYR A 122 11.08 12.32 -4.89
N LYS A 123 12.11 12.01 -4.10
CA LYS A 123 13.37 11.41 -4.58
C LYS A 123 13.11 10.09 -5.29
N LYS A 124 12.32 9.19 -4.69
CA LYS A 124 12.05 7.88 -5.27
C LYS A 124 11.15 7.96 -6.51
N ILE A 125 10.13 8.81 -6.49
CA ILE A 125 9.29 9.03 -7.68
C ILE A 125 10.15 9.47 -8.86
N SER A 126 11.01 10.47 -8.66
CA SER A 126 11.85 11.02 -9.73
C SER A 126 12.93 10.05 -10.22
N SER A 127 13.54 9.27 -9.32
CA SER A 127 14.69 8.42 -9.67
C SER A 127 14.30 7.04 -10.20
N HIS A 128 13.08 6.56 -9.91
CA HIS A 128 12.65 5.21 -10.30
C HIS A 128 11.38 5.21 -11.17
N GLY A 129 10.85 6.37 -11.54
CA GLY A 129 9.63 6.43 -12.35
C GLY A 129 8.43 5.78 -11.66
N VAL A 130 8.27 6.04 -10.36
CA VAL A 130 7.14 5.50 -9.59
C VAL A 130 5.81 5.96 -10.17
N GLU A 131 4.86 5.05 -10.29
CA GLU A 131 3.55 5.27 -10.88
C GLU A 131 2.40 5.11 -9.89
N TYR A 132 2.63 4.29 -8.84
CA TYR A 132 1.61 3.93 -7.86
C TYR A 132 2.17 3.98 -6.45
N LEU A 133 1.37 4.45 -5.52
CA LEU A 133 1.60 4.31 -4.09
C LEU A 133 0.28 4.34 -3.31
N CYS A 134 0.27 3.75 -2.12
CA CYS A 134 -0.84 3.85 -1.17
C CYS A 134 -0.36 4.53 0.11
N GLY A 135 -1.22 5.33 0.72
CA GLY A 135 -0.86 5.96 1.98
C GLY A 135 -2.05 6.46 2.78
N ALA A 136 -1.89 6.46 4.11
CA ALA A 136 -2.82 7.14 5.01
C ALA A 136 -2.76 8.67 4.78
N PRO A 137 -3.74 9.45 5.27
CA PRO A 137 -3.73 10.91 5.14
C PRO A 137 -2.46 11.60 5.65
N THR A 138 -1.75 10.99 6.61
CA THR A 138 -0.44 11.47 7.08
C THR A 138 0.63 11.48 5.99
N VAL A 139 0.59 10.52 5.05
CA VAL A 139 1.51 10.47 3.91
C VAL A 139 1.23 11.65 2.97
N LEU A 140 -0.05 11.98 2.73
CA LEU A 140 -0.44 13.15 1.96
C LEU A 140 0.11 14.43 2.61
N SER A 141 0.02 14.52 3.93
CA SER A 141 0.57 15.67 4.67
C SER A 141 2.09 15.76 4.54
N PHE A 142 2.82 14.65 4.56
CA PHE A 142 4.27 14.66 4.32
C PHE A 142 4.61 15.18 2.91
N ILE A 143 3.85 14.77 1.90
CA ILE A 143 4.06 15.23 0.52
C ILE A 143 3.81 16.73 0.39
N ILE A 144 2.70 17.24 0.95
CA ILE A 144 2.31 18.65 0.85
C ILE A 144 3.28 19.58 1.60
N ASN A 145 3.75 19.14 2.77
CA ASN A 145 4.62 19.95 3.64
C ASN A 145 6.12 19.69 3.39
N THR A 146 6.47 19.14 2.24
CA THR A 146 7.88 18.97 1.86
C THR A 146 8.49 20.31 1.50
N ASP A 147 9.70 20.58 2.01
CA ASP A 147 10.45 21.79 1.70
C ASP A 147 10.65 21.95 0.19
N GLU A 148 10.54 23.16 -0.30
CA GLU A 148 10.58 23.48 -1.75
C GLU A 148 11.83 22.93 -2.45
N ASP A 149 12.98 22.91 -1.77
CA ASP A 149 14.25 22.39 -2.28
C ASP A 149 14.21 20.90 -2.62
N HIS A 150 13.31 20.16 -1.99
CA HIS A 150 13.12 18.71 -2.20
C HIS A 150 11.96 18.38 -3.14
N VAL A 151 11.10 19.35 -3.47
CA VAL A 151 9.98 19.17 -4.38
C VAL A 151 10.49 18.98 -5.81
N LYS A 152 10.04 17.94 -6.48
CA LYS A 152 10.39 17.64 -7.88
C LYS A 152 9.14 17.48 -8.72
N LYS A 153 9.21 17.99 -9.95
CA LYS A 153 8.16 17.74 -10.94
C LYS A 153 8.20 16.28 -11.39
N PHE A 154 7.04 15.67 -11.51
CA PHE A 154 6.90 14.32 -12.01
C PHE A 154 6.83 14.30 -13.55
N ALA A 155 7.38 13.25 -14.15
CA ALA A 155 7.28 13.07 -15.61
C ALA A 155 5.85 12.73 -16.06
N SER A 156 5.07 12.08 -15.18
CA SER A 156 3.67 11.75 -15.36
C SER A 156 2.92 11.82 -14.03
N ARG A 157 1.60 11.84 -14.06
CA ARG A 157 0.80 11.78 -12.83
C ARG A 157 1.03 10.45 -12.12
N VAL A 158 1.13 10.52 -10.79
CA VAL A 158 1.32 9.35 -9.93
C VAL A 158 -0.03 9.00 -9.28
N LYS A 159 -0.49 7.78 -9.45
CA LYS A 159 -1.71 7.30 -8.81
C LYS A 159 -1.47 7.07 -7.31
N LEU A 160 -2.27 7.70 -6.47
CA LEU A 160 -2.20 7.61 -5.02
C LEU A 160 -3.51 7.10 -4.45
N MET A 161 -3.51 5.94 -3.82
CA MET A 161 -4.67 5.40 -3.11
C MET A 161 -4.60 5.75 -1.63
N THR A 162 -5.67 6.31 -1.08
CA THR A 162 -5.74 6.69 0.34
C THR A 162 -7.00 6.14 1.01
N ALA A 163 -6.87 5.80 2.30
CA ALA A 163 -7.94 5.28 3.14
C ALA A 163 -7.75 5.71 4.60
N ALA A 164 -8.50 5.12 5.48
CA ALA A 164 -8.60 5.30 6.94
C ALA A 164 -9.53 6.45 7.35
N ALA A 165 -9.22 7.69 7.00
CA ALA A 165 -10.13 8.82 7.21
C ALA A 165 -10.37 9.54 5.88
N PRO A 166 -11.56 10.07 5.62
CA PRO A 166 -11.80 10.88 4.44
C PRO A 166 -10.83 12.07 4.44
N PRO A 167 -9.94 12.19 3.43
CA PRO A 167 -9.05 13.34 3.39
C PRO A 167 -9.86 14.61 3.14
N PRO A 168 -9.55 15.72 3.84
CA PRO A 168 -10.22 17.00 3.59
C PRO A 168 -10.11 17.39 2.11
N ALA A 169 -11.18 17.93 1.54
CA ALA A 169 -11.23 18.36 0.13
C ALA A 169 -10.05 19.26 -0.26
N LYS A 170 -9.65 20.17 0.64
CA LYS A 170 -8.49 21.05 0.43
C LYS A 170 -7.18 20.28 0.28
N ILE A 171 -6.99 19.22 1.03
CA ILE A 171 -5.80 18.34 0.93
C ILE A 171 -5.79 17.61 -0.41
N LEU A 172 -6.95 17.08 -0.84
CA LEU A 172 -7.09 16.44 -2.15
C LEU A 172 -6.74 17.39 -3.29
N GLU A 173 -7.26 18.62 -3.24
CA GLU A 173 -6.96 19.64 -4.24
C GLU A 173 -5.47 19.98 -4.32
N GLN A 174 -4.80 20.12 -3.17
CA GLN A 174 -3.37 20.41 -3.11
C GLN A 174 -2.53 19.28 -3.69
N ILE A 175 -2.81 18.03 -3.31
CA ILE A 175 -2.10 16.84 -3.80
C ILE A 175 -2.26 16.68 -5.31
N GLU A 176 -3.45 16.96 -5.84
CA GLU A 176 -3.68 16.88 -7.27
C GLU A 176 -2.93 17.96 -8.07
N LYS A 177 -2.80 19.16 -7.51
CA LYS A 177 -1.99 20.25 -8.11
C LYS A 177 -0.50 19.88 -8.17
N ILE A 178 -0.01 19.09 -7.22
CA ILE A 178 1.37 18.58 -7.19
C ILE A 178 1.62 17.56 -8.31
N GLY A 179 0.59 16.85 -8.76
CA GLY A 179 0.71 15.87 -9.85
C GLY A 179 0.30 14.45 -9.48
N PHE A 180 -0.38 14.27 -8.35
CA PHE A 180 -0.99 13.00 -8.00
C PHE A 180 -2.41 12.89 -8.56
N ASP A 181 -2.84 11.65 -8.81
CA ASP A 181 -4.23 11.29 -9.06
C ASP A 181 -4.72 10.48 -7.87
N VAL A 182 -5.58 11.11 -7.04
CA VAL A 182 -5.98 10.53 -5.76
C VAL A 182 -7.24 9.71 -5.92
N THR A 183 -7.17 8.47 -5.43
CA THR A 183 -8.30 7.55 -5.32
C THR A 183 -8.58 7.28 -3.84
N HIS A 184 -9.77 7.64 -3.37
CA HIS A 184 -10.20 7.33 -2.01
C HIS A 184 -10.85 5.96 -1.97
N VAL A 185 -10.47 5.16 -0.97
CA VAL A 185 -11.00 3.82 -0.75
C VAL A 185 -11.42 3.63 0.71
N TYR A 186 -12.25 2.64 0.95
CA TYR A 186 -12.58 2.17 2.29
C TYR A 186 -12.34 0.67 2.37
N GLY A 187 -11.87 0.23 3.52
CA GLY A 187 -11.70 -1.18 3.84
C GLY A 187 -11.33 -1.38 5.30
N LEU A 188 -11.29 -2.62 5.70
CA LEU A 188 -10.95 -3.08 7.05
C LEU A 188 -9.98 -4.25 6.93
N THR A 189 -9.34 -4.59 8.05
CA THR A 189 -8.54 -5.82 8.14
C THR A 189 -9.39 -7.04 7.80
N GLU A 190 -10.64 -7.07 8.26
CA GLU A 190 -11.58 -8.18 8.09
C GLU A 190 -12.02 -8.42 6.64
N VAL A 191 -11.77 -7.46 5.75
CA VAL A 191 -12.05 -7.56 4.32
C VAL A 191 -10.79 -7.45 3.45
N TYR A 192 -9.63 -7.78 4.00
CA TYR A 192 -8.32 -7.84 3.32
C TYR A 192 -7.73 -6.49 2.89
N GLY A 193 -8.31 -5.37 3.29
CA GLY A 193 -7.90 -4.02 2.90
C GLY A 193 -8.99 -3.29 2.11
N PRO A 194 -8.68 -2.66 0.96
CA PRO A 194 -9.67 -1.96 0.16
C PRO A 194 -10.80 -2.88 -0.33
N ALA A 195 -12.04 -2.47 -0.07
CA ALA A 195 -13.25 -3.16 -0.48
C ALA A 195 -14.27 -2.24 -1.16
N VAL A 196 -14.10 -0.92 -1.00
CA VAL A 196 -14.93 0.14 -1.60
C VAL A 196 -14.01 1.18 -2.20
N ILE A 197 -14.35 1.66 -3.39
CA ILE A 197 -13.54 2.64 -4.13
C ILE A 197 -14.38 3.79 -4.64
N CYS A 198 -13.87 5.01 -4.52
CA CYS A 198 -14.44 6.18 -5.18
C CYS A 198 -14.06 6.17 -6.67
N LYS A 199 -14.82 5.39 -7.45
CA LYS A 199 -14.61 5.29 -8.90
C LYS A 199 -14.92 6.64 -9.54
N TRP A 200 -13.97 7.16 -10.31
CA TRP A 200 -14.12 8.41 -11.05
C TRP A 200 -14.97 8.21 -12.30
N LYS A 201 -15.81 9.19 -12.64
CA LYS A 201 -16.59 9.21 -13.87
C LYS A 201 -16.07 10.31 -14.78
N ASP A 202 -15.98 10.05 -16.08
CA ASP A 202 -15.46 11.00 -17.06
C ASP A 202 -16.25 12.32 -17.09
N ASP A 203 -17.56 12.27 -16.91
CA ASP A 203 -18.43 13.45 -16.83
C ASP A 203 -18.05 14.42 -15.70
N TRP A 204 -17.26 13.97 -14.73
CA TRP A 204 -16.80 14.83 -13.62
C TRP A 204 -15.51 15.60 -13.97
N ASN A 205 -14.91 15.34 -15.12
CA ASN A 205 -13.70 16.04 -15.55
C ASN A 205 -13.93 17.53 -15.82
N ASP A 206 -15.16 17.93 -16.12
CA ASP A 206 -15.52 19.33 -16.42
C ASP A 206 -15.94 20.12 -15.17
N LEU A 207 -16.05 19.47 -14.01
CA LEU A 207 -16.42 20.12 -12.75
C LEU A 207 -15.29 20.99 -12.21
N GLY A 208 -15.64 21.96 -11.36
CA GLY A 208 -14.69 22.81 -10.65
C GLY A 208 -13.85 22.02 -9.64
N SER A 209 -12.64 22.52 -9.29
CA SER A 209 -11.71 21.85 -8.37
C SER A 209 -12.34 21.48 -7.04
N SER A 210 -13.17 22.35 -6.48
CA SER A 210 -13.86 22.12 -5.19
C SER A 210 -14.90 20.99 -5.29
N GLU A 211 -15.65 20.93 -6.40
CA GLU A 211 -16.64 19.89 -6.64
C GLU A 211 -15.95 18.52 -6.84
N LYS A 212 -14.86 18.50 -7.62
CA LYS A 212 -14.02 17.29 -7.79
C LYS A 212 -13.51 16.77 -6.46
N ALA A 213 -12.97 17.66 -5.62
CA ALA A 213 -12.47 17.29 -4.31
C ALA A 213 -13.57 16.72 -3.40
N ASN A 214 -14.77 17.32 -3.41
CA ASN A 214 -15.93 16.80 -2.68
C ASN A 214 -16.37 15.41 -3.18
N LEU A 215 -16.37 15.19 -4.50
CA LEU A 215 -16.67 13.89 -5.07
C LEU A 215 -15.63 12.83 -4.68
N LYS A 216 -14.35 13.17 -4.72
CA LYS A 216 -13.23 12.28 -4.34
C LYS A 216 -13.18 11.96 -2.85
N SER A 217 -13.76 12.78 -1.98
CA SER A 217 -13.85 12.51 -0.55
C SER A 217 -14.85 11.40 -0.18
N ARG A 218 -15.73 11.01 -1.10
CA ARG A 218 -16.69 9.92 -0.88
C ARG A 218 -15.98 8.57 -0.87
N GLN A 219 -16.55 7.60 -0.15
CA GLN A 219 -15.99 6.24 -0.13
C GLN A 219 -16.22 5.50 -1.45
N GLY A 220 -17.39 5.68 -2.08
CA GLY A 220 -17.65 5.17 -3.42
C GLY A 220 -18.53 3.93 -3.46
N VAL A 221 -18.14 2.95 -4.28
CA VAL A 221 -18.86 1.70 -4.56
C VAL A 221 -18.01 0.49 -4.20
N SER A 222 -18.65 -0.66 -3.94
CA SER A 222 -17.94 -1.90 -3.64
C SER A 222 -17.07 -2.37 -4.82
N TYR A 223 -15.98 -3.05 -4.50
CA TYR A 223 -15.20 -3.78 -5.48
C TYR A 223 -16.05 -4.88 -6.13
N LEU A 224 -15.76 -5.19 -7.39
CA LEU A 224 -16.44 -6.27 -8.13
C LEU A 224 -16.33 -7.65 -7.45
N VAL A 225 -15.30 -7.86 -6.65
CA VAL A 225 -15.03 -9.11 -5.94
C VAL A 225 -15.61 -9.16 -4.52
N GLN A 226 -16.34 -8.12 -4.12
CA GLN A 226 -17.01 -8.01 -2.81
C GLN A 226 -18.53 -8.08 -3.00
N GLU A 227 -19.20 -8.80 -2.12
CA GLU A 227 -20.65 -8.86 -2.02
C GLU A 227 -21.18 -7.90 -0.96
#